data_30ea83eddda846d0fd3e5f267bd27c4b
#
_entry.id   30ea83eddda846d0fd3e5f267bd27c4b
#
_cell.length_a   1.000
_cell.length_b   1.000
_cell.length_c   1.000
_cell.angle_alpha   90.00
_cell.angle_beta   90.00
_cell.angle_gamma   90.00
#
_symmetry.space_group_name_H-M   'P 1'
#
loop_
_entity.id
_entity.type
_entity.pdbx_description
1 polymer ?
#
loop_
_entity_poly.entity_id
_entity_poly.type
_entity_poly.pdbx_seq_one_letter_code
_entity_poly.pdbx_strand_id
1 'polypeptide(L)'
;MNYFEMSAKDYDIFHQLANAYYREGEDADTAQEEIDSFIGFLFEKVVKCEIKGCFVKDESFYIGFALWALDTENFEFSEMPGFGTILEIGLIPEYRAFGRGKEFVSYIEQNLQKEGVKQCYVSAYGPAQSFWKRCGYVENGKKASNGLPILIKVMG
;
A
#
# COMPACT_ATOMS: atom_id res chain seq x y z
N MET A 1 1.36 -12.64 -12.88
CA MET A 1 1.36 -11.17 -12.69
C MET A 1 2.79 -10.66 -12.75
N ASN A 2 3.00 -9.52 -13.36
CA ASN A 2 4.32 -8.90 -13.48
C ASN A 2 4.33 -7.56 -12.74
N TYR A 3 5.41 -7.28 -12.03
CA TYR A 3 5.56 -6.08 -11.20
C TYR A 3 6.51 -5.09 -11.87
N PHE A 4 6.15 -3.82 -11.84
CA PHE A 4 6.91 -2.74 -12.48
C PHE A 4 7.05 -1.57 -11.52
N GLU A 5 8.25 -1.08 -11.33
CA GLU A 5 8.52 0.08 -10.49
C GLU A 5 7.89 1.35 -11.08
N MET A 6 7.30 2.19 -10.25
CA MET A 6 6.77 3.49 -10.67
C MET A 6 7.91 4.45 -10.96
N SER A 7 7.74 5.24 -12.01
CA SER A 7 8.67 6.31 -12.38
C SER A 7 7.92 7.65 -12.48
N ALA A 8 8.68 8.74 -12.61
CA ALA A 8 8.12 10.09 -12.74
C ALA A 8 7.17 10.26 -13.95
N LYS A 9 7.23 9.33 -14.91
CA LYS A 9 6.39 9.36 -16.12
C LYS A 9 5.02 8.72 -15.91
N ASP A 10 4.77 8.11 -14.77
CA ASP A 10 3.62 7.23 -14.55
C ASP A 10 2.46 7.88 -13.80
N TYR A 11 2.44 9.21 -13.70
CA TYR A 11 1.43 9.89 -12.91
C TYR A 11 0.00 9.55 -13.36
N ASP A 12 -0.26 9.58 -14.66
CA ASP A 12 -1.62 9.40 -15.19
C ASP A 12 -2.17 8.02 -14.85
N ILE A 13 -1.38 6.97 -15.05
CA ILE A 13 -1.85 5.62 -14.71
C ILE A 13 -1.94 5.42 -13.20
N PHE A 14 -1.03 6.00 -12.42
CA PHE A 14 -1.13 5.96 -10.97
C PHE A 14 -2.41 6.65 -10.49
N HIS A 15 -2.68 7.85 -10.99
CA HIS A 15 -3.89 8.58 -10.64
C HIS A 15 -5.15 7.77 -10.97
N GLN A 16 -5.20 7.18 -12.15
CA GLN A 16 -6.35 6.37 -12.57
C GLN A 16 -6.61 5.22 -11.61
N LEU A 17 -5.58 4.44 -11.28
CA LEU A 17 -5.71 3.28 -10.39
C LEU A 17 -6.02 3.69 -8.95
N ALA A 18 -5.30 4.68 -8.44
CA ALA A 18 -5.48 5.15 -7.07
C ALA A 18 -6.85 5.81 -6.87
N ASN A 19 -7.30 6.62 -7.83
CA ASN A 19 -8.61 7.26 -7.76
C ASN A 19 -9.73 6.21 -7.70
N ALA A 20 -9.67 5.19 -8.55
CA ALA A 20 -10.65 4.11 -8.53
C ALA A 20 -10.63 3.37 -7.18
N TYR A 21 -9.45 3.13 -6.64
CA TYR A 21 -9.27 2.48 -5.34
C TYR A 21 -9.89 3.29 -4.20
N TYR A 22 -9.62 4.60 -4.13
CA TYR A 22 -10.17 5.44 -3.08
C TYR A 22 -11.69 5.59 -3.19
N ARG A 23 -12.20 5.65 -4.41
CA ARG A 23 -13.65 5.77 -4.65
C ARG A 23 -14.44 4.54 -4.24
N GLU A 24 -13.80 3.38 -4.13
CA GLU A 24 -14.45 2.16 -3.66
C GLU A 24 -14.49 2.03 -2.13
N GLY A 25 -13.60 2.73 -1.44
CA GLY A 25 -13.37 2.55 0.00
C GLY A 25 -13.88 3.68 0.87
N GLU A 26 -13.08 4.03 1.88
CA GLU A 26 -13.43 5.06 2.87
C GLU A 26 -13.64 6.45 2.26
N ASP A 27 -13.09 6.71 1.09
CA ASP A 27 -13.13 8.01 0.44
C ASP A 27 -14.18 8.09 -0.69
N ALA A 28 -15.17 7.19 -0.67
CA ALA A 28 -16.22 7.17 -1.69
C ALA A 28 -16.95 8.50 -1.83
N ASP A 29 -17.16 9.21 -0.72
CA ASP A 29 -17.87 10.48 -0.68
C ASP A 29 -16.95 11.71 -0.57
N THR A 30 -15.63 11.51 -0.60
CA THR A 30 -14.66 12.60 -0.51
C THR A 30 -14.65 13.42 -1.80
N ALA A 31 -14.50 14.74 -1.67
CA ALA A 31 -14.44 15.63 -2.83
C ALA A 31 -13.27 15.24 -3.75
N GLN A 32 -13.51 15.29 -5.06
CA GLN A 32 -12.50 14.92 -6.05
C GLN A 32 -11.22 15.72 -5.91
N GLU A 33 -11.31 16.99 -5.59
CA GLU A 33 -10.14 17.84 -5.39
C GLU A 33 -9.25 17.35 -4.25
N GLU A 34 -9.84 16.86 -3.17
CA GLU A 34 -9.09 16.33 -2.03
C GLU A 34 -8.39 15.03 -2.41
N ILE A 35 -9.08 14.16 -3.14
CA ILE A 35 -8.49 12.90 -3.63
C ILE A 35 -7.33 13.20 -4.57
N ASP A 36 -7.51 14.12 -5.52
CA ASP A 36 -6.48 14.51 -6.47
C ASP A 36 -5.25 15.06 -5.76
N SER A 37 -5.46 15.92 -4.75
CA SER A 37 -4.37 16.48 -3.95
C SER A 37 -3.60 15.39 -3.20
N PHE A 38 -4.31 14.45 -2.62
CA PHE A 38 -3.69 13.34 -1.88
C PHE A 38 -2.89 12.42 -2.80
N ILE A 39 -3.45 12.08 -3.96
CA ILE A 39 -2.75 11.26 -4.95
C ILE A 39 -1.48 11.96 -5.42
N GLY A 40 -1.57 13.27 -5.73
CA GLY A 40 -0.40 14.05 -6.12
C GLY A 40 0.68 14.10 -5.06
N PHE A 41 0.26 14.25 -3.80
CA PHE A 41 1.15 14.24 -2.64
C PHE A 41 1.90 12.90 -2.52
N LEU A 42 1.19 11.79 -2.64
CA LEU A 42 1.81 10.45 -2.58
C LEU A 42 2.77 10.23 -3.75
N PHE A 43 2.37 10.63 -4.96
CA PHE A 43 3.21 10.44 -6.14
C PHE A 43 4.52 11.26 -6.03
N GLU A 44 4.44 12.46 -5.50
CA GLU A 44 5.64 13.28 -5.26
C GLU A 44 6.62 12.55 -4.34
N LYS A 45 6.11 11.87 -3.31
CA LYS A 45 6.94 11.08 -2.39
C LYS A 45 7.58 9.89 -3.09
N VAL A 46 6.89 9.26 -4.03
CA VAL A 46 7.47 8.18 -4.84
C VAL A 46 8.61 8.73 -5.70
N VAL A 47 8.38 9.85 -6.37
CA VAL A 47 9.40 10.49 -7.22
C VAL A 47 10.64 10.88 -6.42
N LYS A 48 10.44 11.36 -5.18
CA LYS A 48 11.55 11.73 -4.27
C LYS A 48 12.19 10.51 -3.58
N CYS A 49 11.73 9.31 -3.87
CA CYS A 49 12.21 8.06 -3.23
C CYS A 49 11.99 7.99 -1.73
N GLU A 50 11.06 8.75 -1.19
CA GLU A 50 10.67 8.68 0.22
C GLU A 50 9.77 7.47 0.49
N ILE A 51 9.00 7.06 -0.51
CA ILE A 51 8.23 5.81 -0.49
C ILE A 51 8.48 5.06 -1.79
N LYS A 52 8.25 3.75 -1.75
CA LYS A 52 8.34 2.88 -2.92
C LYS A 52 6.97 2.70 -3.54
N GLY A 53 6.92 2.62 -4.85
CA GLY A 53 5.68 2.35 -5.57
C GLY A 53 5.90 1.38 -6.71
N CYS A 54 4.92 0.51 -6.93
CA CYS A 54 4.93 -0.38 -8.10
C CYS A 54 3.54 -0.57 -8.66
N PHE A 55 3.52 -0.97 -9.92
CA PHE A 55 2.32 -1.45 -10.60
C PHE A 55 2.40 -2.96 -10.76
N VAL A 56 1.25 -3.58 -10.88
CA VAL A 56 1.16 -4.97 -11.32
C VAL A 56 0.36 -5.00 -12.61
N LYS A 57 0.85 -5.79 -13.56
CA LYS A 57 0.20 -5.99 -14.86
C LYS A 57 -0.13 -7.46 -15.08
N ASP A 58 -1.20 -7.70 -15.82
CA ASP A 58 -1.50 -8.96 -16.46
C ASP A 58 -1.42 -8.70 -17.96
N GLU A 59 -0.41 -9.29 -18.60
CA GLU A 59 -0.04 -8.97 -19.98
C GLU A 59 0.19 -7.47 -20.15
N SER A 60 -0.64 -6.76 -20.94
CA SER A 60 -0.51 -5.31 -21.16
C SER A 60 -1.41 -4.48 -20.26
N PHE A 61 -2.22 -5.11 -19.40
CA PHE A 61 -3.19 -4.40 -18.57
C PHE A 61 -2.65 -4.09 -17.19
N TYR A 62 -2.74 -2.84 -16.77
CA TYR A 62 -2.49 -2.46 -15.39
C TYR A 62 -3.66 -2.91 -14.53
N ILE A 63 -3.39 -3.79 -13.58
CA ILE A 63 -4.43 -4.39 -12.73
C ILE A 63 -4.34 -3.98 -11.27
N GLY A 64 -3.29 -3.27 -10.88
CA GLY A 64 -3.14 -2.83 -9.51
C GLY A 64 -1.89 -2.01 -9.25
N PHE A 65 -1.78 -1.55 -8.02
CA PHE A 65 -0.65 -0.76 -7.55
C PHE A 65 -0.42 -0.98 -6.05
N ALA A 66 0.77 -0.65 -5.59
CA ALA A 66 1.07 -0.62 -4.16
C ALA A 66 2.10 0.45 -3.83
N LEU A 67 2.01 0.94 -2.60
CA LEU A 67 2.97 1.88 -2.00
C LEU A 67 3.43 1.32 -0.67
N TRP A 68 4.74 1.34 -0.42
CA TRP A 68 5.30 0.88 0.85
C TRP A 68 6.55 1.67 1.19
N ALA A 69 7.00 1.56 2.44
CA ALA A 69 8.17 2.29 2.89
C ALA A 69 8.83 1.61 4.09
N LEU A 70 10.06 2.00 4.38
CA LEU A 70 10.69 1.76 5.67
C LEU A 70 10.26 2.91 6.58
N ASP A 71 9.66 2.59 7.71
CA ASP A 71 9.29 3.59 8.71
C ASP A 71 10.53 4.04 9.48
N THR A 72 10.77 5.33 9.50
CA THR A 72 11.85 5.97 10.27
C THR A 72 11.26 7.07 11.12
N GLU A 73 12.03 7.59 12.08
CA GLU A 73 11.58 8.68 12.94
C GLU A 73 11.19 9.94 12.17
N ASN A 74 11.81 10.15 11.01
CA ASN A 74 11.53 11.31 10.16
C ASN A 74 10.49 11.03 9.07
N PHE A 75 9.94 9.82 9.02
CA PHE A 75 8.92 9.47 8.07
C PHE A 75 7.61 10.16 8.44
N GLU A 76 6.97 10.80 7.46
CA GLU A 76 5.77 11.61 7.69
C GLU A 76 4.58 10.80 8.22
N PHE A 77 4.48 9.53 7.82
CA PHE A 77 3.42 8.63 8.28
C PHE A 77 3.89 7.68 9.38
N SER A 78 4.97 8.04 10.09
CA SER A 78 5.61 7.15 11.06
C SER A 78 4.67 6.78 12.21
N GLU A 79 4.57 5.48 12.44
CA GLU A 79 3.84 4.90 13.58
C GLU A 79 4.72 3.93 14.37
N MET A 80 5.63 3.23 13.67
CA MET A 80 6.52 2.22 14.25
C MET A 80 7.88 2.27 13.57
N PRO A 81 8.76 3.20 13.98
CA PRO A 81 10.09 3.33 13.38
C PRO A 81 10.87 2.02 13.39
N GLY A 82 11.52 1.70 12.29
CA GLY A 82 12.28 0.46 12.10
C GLY A 82 11.48 -0.66 11.42
N PHE A 83 10.16 -0.55 11.40
CA PHE A 83 9.32 -1.50 10.69
C PHE A 83 9.20 -1.09 9.22
N GLY A 84 8.91 -2.07 8.35
CA GLY A 84 8.36 -1.76 7.04
C GLY A 84 6.86 -1.47 7.20
N THR A 85 6.29 -0.73 6.27
CA THR A 85 4.85 -0.49 6.24
C THR A 85 4.33 -0.52 4.81
N ILE A 86 3.17 -1.14 4.63
CA ILE A 86 2.45 -1.09 3.37
C ILE A 86 1.39 -0.03 3.51
N LEU A 87 1.55 1.06 2.76
CA LEU A 87 0.68 2.23 2.85
C LEU A 87 -0.61 2.04 2.07
N GLU A 88 -0.48 1.52 0.85
CA GLU A 88 -1.61 1.27 -0.04
C GLU A 88 -1.34 0.03 -0.87
N ILE A 89 -2.38 -0.76 -1.10
CA ILE A 89 -2.34 -1.88 -2.04
C ILE A 89 -3.74 -2.05 -2.62
N GLY A 90 -3.84 -2.09 -3.93
CA GLY A 90 -5.10 -2.25 -4.61
C GLY A 90 -4.98 -3.09 -5.87
N LEU A 91 -5.99 -3.92 -6.09
CA LEU A 91 -6.21 -4.63 -7.36
C LEU A 91 -7.57 -4.22 -7.87
N ILE A 92 -7.74 -4.13 -9.18
CA ILE A 92 -9.06 -3.92 -9.76
C ILE A 92 -9.96 -5.10 -9.41
N PRO A 93 -11.29 -4.90 -9.29
CA PRO A 93 -12.19 -5.94 -8.77
C PRO A 93 -12.08 -7.29 -9.45
N GLU A 94 -11.90 -7.31 -10.77
CA GLU A 94 -11.82 -8.54 -11.58
C GLU A 94 -10.63 -9.43 -11.20
N TYR A 95 -9.63 -8.88 -10.52
CA TYR A 95 -8.40 -9.59 -10.16
C TYR A 95 -8.27 -9.86 -8.66
N ARG A 96 -9.32 -9.63 -7.87
CA ARG A 96 -9.29 -9.79 -6.40
C ARG A 96 -9.52 -11.22 -5.90
N ALA A 97 -9.40 -12.20 -6.77
CA ALA A 97 -9.62 -13.61 -6.45
C ALA A 97 -8.35 -14.42 -6.58
N PHE A 98 -8.41 -15.70 -6.16
CA PHE A 98 -7.35 -16.70 -6.33
C PHE A 98 -6.02 -16.34 -5.67
N GLY A 99 -6.07 -15.60 -4.54
CA GLY A 99 -4.87 -15.29 -3.75
C GLY A 99 -3.96 -14.24 -4.35
N ARG A 100 -4.39 -13.51 -5.37
CA ARG A 100 -3.56 -12.50 -6.03
C ARG A 100 -3.14 -11.36 -5.10
N GLY A 101 -4.03 -10.91 -4.23
CA GLY A 101 -3.69 -9.89 -3.25
C GLY A 101 -2.62 -10.37 -2.27
N LYS A 102 -2.74 -11.60 -1.80
CA LYS A 102 -1.75 -12.20 -0.91
C LYS A 102 -0.39 -12.37 -1.60
N GLU A 103 -0.39 -12.75 -2.87
CA GLU A 103 0.83 -12.84 -3.68
C GLU A 103 1.49 -11.46 -3.80
N PHE A 104 0.71 -10.42 -4.00
CA PHE A 104 1.20 -9.05 -4.09
C PHE A 104 1.84 -8.59 -2.77
N VAL A 105 1.18 -8.85 -1.65
CA VAL A 105 1.74 -8.56 -0.32
C VAL A 105 3.08 -9.28 -0.14
N SER A 106 3.14 -10.56 -0.51
CA SER A 106 4.37 -11.35 -0.44
C SER A 106 5.52 -10.73 -1.24
N TYR A 107 5.22 -10.23 -2.43
CA TYR A 107 6.20 -9.52 -3.25
C TYR A 107 6.77 -8.30 -2.53
N ILE A 108 5.90 -7.50 -1.91
CA ILE A 108 6.33 -6.31 -1.16
C ILE A 108 7.17 -6.72 0.04
N GLU A 109 6.73 -7.72 0.79
CA GLU A 109 7.46 -8.23 1.95
C GLU A 109 8.87 -8.70 1.58
N GLN A 110 9.00 -9.39 0.45
CA GLN A 110 10.30 -9.82 -0.05
C GLN A 110 11.22 -8.64 -0.37
N ASN A 111 10.66 -7.58 -0.93
CA ASN A 111 11.43 -6.36 -1.20
C ASN A 111 11.91 -5.70 0.10
N LEU A 112 11.04 -5.63 1.10
CA LEU A 112 11.41 -5.11 2.42
C LEU A 112 12.49 -5.97 3.09
N GLN A 113 12.36 -7.29 3.00
CA GLN A 113 13.36 -8.21 3.56
C GLN A 113 14.74 -8.04 2.92
N LYS A 114 14.81 -7.78 1.63
CA LYS A 114 16.07 -7.49 0.93
C LYS A 114 16.76 -6.25 1.48
N GLU A 115 16.00 -5.33 2.05
CA GLU A 115 16.52 -4.13 2.70
C GLU A 115 16.83 -4.34 4.19
N GLY A 116 16.73 -5.59 4.68
CA GLY A 116 17.02 -5.92 6.06
C GLY A 116 15.84 -5.75 7.02
N VAL A 117 14.65 -5.47 6.52
CA VAL A 117 13.46 -5.27 7.35
C VAL A 117 12.96 -6.63 7.83
N LYS A 118 12.70 -6.73 9.13
CA LYS A 118 12.26 -8.00 9.77
C LYS A 118 10.81 -8.00 10.19
N GLN A 119 10.18 -6.84 10.30
CA GLN A 119 8.80 -6.70 10.73
C GLN A 119 8.10 -5.67 9.86
N CYS A 120 6.82 -5.92 9.60
CA CYS A 120 6.00 -5.00 8.81
C CYS A 120 4.70 -4.71 9.56
N TYR A 121 4.18 -3.50 9.39
CA TYR A 121 2.87 -3.17 9.93
C TYR A 121 1.98 -2.54 8.87
N VAL A 122 0.69 -2.57 9.14
CA VAL A 122 -0.32 -1.86 8.36
C VAL A 122 -1.32 -1.24 9.34
N SER A 123 -1.90 -0.10 8.96
CA SER A 123 -3.08 0.41 9.64
C SER A 123 -4.30 -0.01 8.82
N ALA A 124 -5.16 -0.82 9.42
CA ALA A 124 -6.16 -1.56 8.64
C ALA A 124 -7.55 -0.95 8.76
N TYR A 125 -8.05 -0.45 7.63
CA TYR A 125 -9.44 -0.07 7.45
C TYR A 125 -10.33 -1.32 7.68
N GLY A 126 -11.46 -1.13 8.38
CA GLY A 126 -12.30 -2.25 8.85
C GLY A 126 -12.54 -3.38 7.85
N PRO A 127 -13.07 -3.09 6.63
CA PRO A 127 -13.31 -4.12 5.63
C PRO A 127 -12.06 -4.87 5.15
N ALA A 128 -10.87 -4.26 5.28
CA ALA A 128 -9.61 -4.85 4.86
C ALA A 128 -8.94 -5.71 5.94
N GLN A 129 -9.41 -5.66 7.19
CA GLN A 129 -8.75 -6.37 8.29
C GLN A 129 -8.68 -7.87 8.07
N SER A 130 -9.74 -8.49 7.55
CA SER A 130 -9.75 -9.92 7.29
C SER A 130 -8.71 -10.32 6.23
N PHE A 131 -8.52 -9.48 5.22
CA PHE A 131 -7.48 -9.68 4.22
C PHE A 131 -6.10 -9.69 4.86
N TRP A 132 -5.79 -8.69 5.68
CA TRP A 132 -4.49 -8.60 6.32
C TRP A 132 -4.25 -9.77 7.28
N LYS A 133 -5.28 -10.21 8.01
CA LYS A 133 -5.17 -11.38 8.88
C LYS A 133 -4.85 -12.64 8.08
N ARG A 134 -5.45 -12.79 6.89
CA ARG A 134 -5.11 -13.92 5.99
C ARG A 134 -3.69 -13.84 5.46
N CYS A 135 -3.11 -12.64 5.41
CA CYS A 135 -1.70 -12.46 5.05
C CYS A 135 -0.74 -12.69 6.22
N GLY A 136 -1.26 -13.00 7.41
CA GLY A 136 -0.42 -13.28 8.58
C GLY A 136 -0.22 -12.11 9.53
N TYR A 137 -0.93 -11.00 9.31
CA TYR A 137 -0.85 -9.85 10.19
C TYR A 137 -1.79 -10.03 11.38
N VAL A 138 -1.34 -9.61 12.56
CA VAL A 138 -2.12 -9.69 13.80
C VAL A 138 -2.18 -8.33 14.48
N GLU A 139 -3.29 -8.07 15.17
CA GLU A 139 -3.45 -6.83 15.94
C GLU A 139 -2.42 -6.75 17.05
N ASN A 140 -1.81 -5.56 17.22
CA ASN A 140 -0.87 -5.34 18.31
C ASN A 140 -1.46 -4.56 19.48
N GLY A 141 -2.76 -4.28 19.47
CA GLY A 141 -3.44 -3.54 20.53
C GLY A 141 -3.29 -2.04 20.45
N LYS A 142 -2.58 -1.52 19.44
CA LYS A 142 -2.37 -0.08 19.25
C LYS A 142 -3.18 0.43 18.06
N LYS A 143 -3.41 1.75 18.07
CA LYS A 143 -4.07 2.43 16.95
C LYS A 143 -3.10 3.42 16.32
N ALA A 144 -3.21 3.57 15.01
CA ALA A 144 -2.50 4.60 14.26
C ALA A 144 -3.07 5.98 14.57
N SER A 145 -2.38 7.03 14.15
CA SER A 145 -2.83 8.42 14.35
C SER A 145 -4.20 8.70 13.72
N ASN A 146 -4.58 7.95 12.69
CA ASN A 146 -5.91 8.07 12.07
C ASN A 146 -7.00 7.26 12.79
N GLY A 147 -6.69 6.62 13.93
CA GLY A 147 -7.63 5.85 14.72
C GLY A 147 -7.83 4.40 14.28
N LEU A 148 -7.22 3.97 13.18
CA LEU A 148 -7.32 2.60 12.71
C LEU A 148 -6.40 1.66 13.51
N PRO A 149 -6.80 0.40 13.70
CA PRO A 149 -5.93 -0.55 14.40
C PRO A 149 -4.67 -0.84 13.59
N ILE A 150 -3.57 -1.02 14.30
CA ILE A 150 -2.30 -1.43 13.72
C ILE A 150 -2.21 -2.96 13.79
N LEU A 151 -1.90 -3.58 12.65
CA LEU A 151 -1.61 -5.00 12.56
C LEU A 151 -0.16 -5.18 12.18
N ILE A 152 0.50 -6.16 12.79
CA ILE A 152 1.93 -6.41 12.56
C ILE A 152 2.18 -7.85 12.10
N LYS A 153 3.28 -8.01 11.39
CA LYS A 153 3.77 -9.33 10.97
C LYS A 153 5.28 -9.40 11.14
N VAL A 154 5.76 -10.47 11.76
CA VAL A 154 7.17 -10.80 11.79
C VAL A 154 7.46 -11.61 10.52
N MET A 155 8.33 -11.07 9.68
CA MET A 155 8.71 -11.74 8.43
C MET A 155 9.88 -12.68 8.70
N GLY A 156 9.70 -13.91 8.31
CA GLY A 156 10.62 -14.99 8.63
C GLY A 156 12.03 -14.92 8.05
#